data_7512b6c8658008fe98b0bb3d78a046c7
#
_entry.id   7512b6c8658008fe98b0bb3d78a046c7
#
_cell.length_a   1.000
_cell.length_b   1.000
_cell.length_c   1.000
_cell.angle_alpha   90.00
_cell.angle_beta   90.00
_cell.angle_gamma   90.00
#
_symmetry.space_group_name_H-M   'P 1'
#
loop_
_entity.id
_entity.type
_entity.pdbx_description
1 polymer ?
#
loop_
_entity_poly.entity_id
_entity_poly.type
_entity_poly.pdbx_seq_one_letter_code
_entity_poly.pdbx_strand_id
1 'polypeptide(L)'
;MGNLSSKRDWGHAKDYVRAMYAILQQDEPSDYVIATGITTTIRDFIRMAFEEIGVGIRFKGEGIDEVAIIESIDEGLFVKKVGDAYLENFKKRVGEEVVGVDPQYFRPTEVELLIGDATKARTRLGWE
;
A
#
# COMPACT_ATOMS: atom_id res chain seq x y z
N MET A 1 10.60 -7.84 2.06
CA MET A 1 9.13 -7.97 2.18
C MET A 1 8.78 -9.41 2.51
N GLY A 2 7.55 -9.70 3.02
CA GLY A 2 7.11 -11.09 3.27
C GLY A 2 6.36 -11.68 2.07
N ASN A 3 5.10 -11.36 1.90
CA ASN A 3 4.28 -11.89 0.81
C ASN A 3 3.65 -10.73 0.02
N LEU A 4 3.96 -10.64 -1.28
CA LEU A 4 3.47 -9.56 -2.15
C LEU A 4 2.04 -9.78 -2.66
N SER A 5 1.54 -11.01 -2.60
CA SER A 5 0.19 -11.36 -3.05
C SER A 5 -0.89 -11.10 -1.99
N SER A 6 -0.52 -10.94 -0.73
CA SER A 6 -1.46 -10.67 0.37
C SER A 6 -2.24 -9.38 0.11
N LYS A 7 -3.56 -9.44 0.36
CA LYS A 7 -4.48 -8.30 0.22
C LYS A 7 -4.78 -7.68 1.57
N ARG A 8 -4.77 -6.37 1.62
CA ARG A 8 -5.09 -5.61 2.83
C ARG A 8 -6.03 -4.46 2.50
N ASP A 9 -6.87 -4.14 3.47
CA ASP A 9 -7.73 -2.97 3.44
C ASP A 9 -6.95 -1.81 4.07
N TRP A 10 -6.54 -0.84 3.26
CA TRP A 10 -5.85 0.36 3.71
C TRP A 10 -6.71 1.60 3.49
N GLY A 11 -6.77 2.45 4.49
CA GLY A 11 -7.38 3.76 4.39
C GLY A 11 -6.40 4.87 4.79
N HIS A 12 -6.79 6.09 4.51
CA HIS A 12 -6.00 7.25 4.87
C HIS A 12 -6.12 7.55 6.37
N ALA A 13 -5.01 7.87 7.03
CA ALA A 13 -4.97 8.10 8.48
C ALA A 13 -5.98 9.16 8.99
N LYS A 14 -6.26 10.20 8.20
CA LYS A 14 -7.25 11.24 8.55
C LYS A 14 -8.66 10.66 8.68
N ASP A 15 -9.02 9.70 7.84
CA ASP A 15 -10.36 9.10 7.86
C ASP A 15 -10.53 8.20 9.10
N TYR A 16 -9.47 7.48 9.48
CA TYR A 16 -9.45 6.71 10.72
C TYR A 16 -9.53 7.60 11.96
N VAL A 17 -8.82 8.74 11.98
CA VAL A 17 -8.90 9.70 13.08
C VAL A 17 -10.31 10.31 13.19
N ARG A 18 -10.96 10.61 12.05
CA ARG A 18 -12.37 11.06 12.03
C ARG A 18 -13.30 10.01 12.62
N ALA A 19 -13.08 8.73 12.29
CA ALA A 19 -13.86 7.64 12.89
C ALA A 19 -13.67 7.56 14.40
N MET A 20 -12.41 7.63 14.88
CA MET A 20 -12.10 7.62 16.31
C MET A 20 -12.82 8.77 17.04
N TYR A 21 -12.77 9.97 16.48
CA TYR A 21 -13.49 11.11 17.03
C TYR A 21 -15.01 10.88 17.06
N ALA A 22 -15.60 10.40 15.95
CA ALA A 22 -17.04 10.16 15.85
C ALA A 22 -17.52 9.08 16.83
N ILE A 23 -16.73 8.05 17.09
CA ILE A 23 -17.03 7.01 18.08
C ILE A 23 -17.16 7.64 19.48
N LEU A 24 -16.25 8.55 19.83
CA LEU A 24 -16.25 9.21 21.14
C LEU A 24 -17.39 10.21 21.33
N GLN A 25 -18.08 10.61 20.27
CA GLN A 25 -19.23 11.53 20.35
C GLN A 25 -20.57 10.79 20.53
N GLN A 26 -20.57 9.46 20.61
CA GLN A 26 -21.81 8.70 20.79
C GLN A 26 -22.23 8.69 22.27
N ASP A 27 -23.54 8.75 22.53
CA ASP A 27 -24.10 8.71 23.88
C ASP A 27 -23.88 7.36 24.56
N GLU A 28 -23.86 6.27 23.79
CA GLU A 28 -23.64 4.94 24.28
C GLU A 28 -22.39 4.31 23.64
N PRO A 29 -21.50 3.68 24.43
CA PRO A 29 -20.33 3.00 23.90
C PRO A 29 -20.74 1.80 23.05
N SER A 30 -20.05 1.60 21.92
CA SER A 30 -20.30 0.48 21.02
C SER A 30 -19.07 0.18 20.19
N ASP A 31 -18.90 -1.09 19.79
CA ASP A 31 -17.81 -1.50 18.93
C ASP A 31 -18.12 -1.17 17.47
N TYR A 32 -17.11 -0.67 16.76
CA TYR A 32 -17.19 -0.34 15.33
C TYR A 32 -16.01 -0.93 14.58
N VAL A 33 -16.28 -1.55 13.44
CA VAL A 33 -15.26 -1.89 12.44
C VAL A 33 -15.07 -0.68 11.54
N ILE A 34 -13.81 -0.22 11.45
CA ILE A 34 -13.43 0.88 10.56
C ILE A 34 -12.56 0.30 9.46
N ALA A 35 -13.10 0.29 8.25
CA ALA A 35 -12.49 -0.28 7.07
C ALA A 35 -13.02 0.38 5.81
N THR A 36 -12.20 0.47 4.77
CA THR A 36 -12.62 1.07 3.49
C THR A 36 -13.54 0.15 2.70
N GLY A 37 -13.43 -1.16 2.91
CA GLY A 37 -14.10 -2.20 2.12
C GLY A 37 -13.42 -2.47 0.77
N ILE A 38 -12.26 -1.86 0.54
CA ILE A 38 -11.45 -2.04 -0.68
C ILE A 38 -10.11 -2.67 -0.29
N THR A 39 -9.76 -3.76 -0.94
CA THR A 39 -8.47 -4.41 -0.69
C THR A 39 -7.51 -4.19 -1.84
N THR A 40 -6.25 -3.98 -1.50
CA THR A 40 -5.13 -3.82 -2.45
C THR A 40 -4.07 -4.85 -2.11
N THR A 41 -3.43 -5.46 -3.12
CA THR A 41 -2.27 -6.33 -2.87
C THR A 41 -1.07 -5.50 -2.42
N ILE A 42 -0.16 -6.11 -1.66
CA ILE A 42 1.11 -5.46 -1.32
C ILE A 42 1.89 -5.11 -2.59
N ARG A 43 1.84 -5.97 -3.62
CA ARG A 43 2.43 -5.71 -4.94
C ARG A 43 1.89 -4.43 -5.57
N ASP A 44 0.57 -4.26 -5.62
CA ASP A 44 -0.06 -3.08 -6.21
C ASP A 44 0.24 -1.81 -5.40
N PHE A 45 0.25 -1.92 -4.07
CA PHE A 45 0.62 -0.80 -3.21
C PHE A 45 2.05 -0.32 -3.49
N ILE A 46 3.01 -1.25 -3.62
CA ILE A 46 4.39 -0.93 -3.95
C ILE A 46 4.47 -0.28 -5.34
N ARG A 47 3.78 -0.86 -6.34
CA ARG A 47 3.73 -0.29 -7.68
C ARG A 47 3.24 1.15 -7.68
N MET A 48 2.10 1.42 -7.05
CA MET A 48 1.54 2.77 -6.92
C MET A 48 2.49 3.73 -6.20
N ALA A 49 3.20 3.27 -5.17
CA ALA A 49 4.17 4.09 -4.45
C ALA A 49 5.35 4.52 -5.32
N PHE A 50 5.85 3.64 -6.19
CA PHE A 50 6.90 3.97 -7.14
C PHE A 50 6.37 4.86 -8.27
N GLU A 51 5.17 4.59 -8.79
CA GLU A 51 4.52 5.41 -9.82
C GLU A 51 4.29 6.85 -9.35
N GLU A 52 3.98 7.07 -8.06
CA GLU A 52 3.79 8.41 -7.49
C GLU A 52 5.03 9.31 -7.62
N ILE A 53 6.21 8.71 -7.67
CA ILE A 53 7.47 9.42 -7.89
C ILE A 53 8.00 9.29 -9.34
N GLY A 54 7.16 8.81 -10.26
CA GLY A 54 7.54 8.68 -11.67
C GLY A 54 8.45 7.50 -11.98
N VAL A 55 8.51 6.48 -11.11
CA VAL A 55 9.30 5.27 -11.33
C VAL A 55 8.37 4.10 -11.65
N GLY A 56 8.46 3.59 -12.88
CA GLY A 56 7.78 2.36 -13.31
C GLY A 56 8.59 1.13 -12.86
N ILE A 57 7.92 0.20 -12.19
CA ILE A 57 8.53 -1.08 -11.79
C ILE A 57 7.77 -2.25 -12.38
N ARG A 58 8.49 -3.34 -12.65
CA ARG A 58 7.92 -4.59 -13.12
C ARG A 58 8.29 -5.73 -12.18
N PHE A 59 7.30 -6.53 -11.79
CA PHE A 59 7.49 -7.74 -10.99
C PHE A 59 7.82 -8.93 -11.87
N LYS A 60 8.70 -9.80 -11.36
CA LYS A 60 9.06 -11.10 -11.95
C LYS A 60 9.28 -12.12 -10.85
N GLY A 61 9.12 -13.41 -11.18
CA GLY A 61 9.15 -14.50 -10.21
C GLY A 61 7.84 -14.63 -9.43
N GLU A 62 7.78 -15.57 -8.51
CA GLU A 62 6.62 -15.87 -7.68
C GLU A 62 7.05 -16.25 -6.27
N GLY A 63 6.17 -15.98 -5.29
CA GLY A 63 6.39 -16.38 -3.90
C GLY A 63 7.66 -15.78 -3.30
N ILE A 64 8.56 -16.64 -2.86
CA ILE A 64 9.82 -16.24 -2.21
C ILE A 64 10.84 -15.67 -3.20
N ASP A 65 10.73 -16.03 -4.49
CA ASP A 65 11.62 -15.56 -5.55
C ASP A 65 11.08 -14.33 -6.28
N GLU A 66 9.99 -13.75 -5.78
CA GLU A 66 9.40 -12.58 -6.40
C GLU A 66 10.21 -11.32 -6.10
N VAL A 67 10.58 -10.61 -7.17
CA VAL A 67 11.30 -9.35 -7.12
C VAL A 67 10.65 -8.31 -8.02
N ALA A 68 10.88 -7.02 -7.73
CA ALA A 68 10.56 -5.93 -8.63
C ALA A 68 11.82 -5.25 -9.14
N ILE A 69 11.85 -4.95 -10.43
CA ILE A 69 12.92 -4.22 -11.10
C ILE A 69 12.43 -2.88 -11.60
N ILE A 70 13.30 -1.88 -11.65
CA ILE A 70 13.00 -0.60 -12.30
C ILE A 70 12.92 -0.84 -13.80
N GLU A 71 11.78 -0.50 -14.40
CA GLU A 71 11.55 -0.65 -15.84
C GLU A 71 11.66 0.66 -16.59
N SER A 72 11.19 1.76 -15.98
CA SER A 72 11.15 3.08 -16.62
C SER A 72 11.17 4.21 -15.60
N ILE A 73 11.52 5.41 -16.05
CA ILE A 73 11.45 6.63 -15.25
C ILE A 73 10.77 7.72 -16.09
N ASP A 74 9.71 8.30 -15.55
CA ASP A 74 9.16 9.57 -16.03
C ASP A 74 10.01 10.68 -15.42
N GLU A 75 10.96 11.20 -16.20
CA GLU A 75 11.92 12.21 -15.74
C GLU A 75 11.24 13.48 -15.23
N GLY A 76 10.17 13.93 -15.93
CA GLY A 76 9.44 15.14 -15.54
C GLY A 76 8.76 15.00 -14.19
N LEU A 77 8.06 13.88 -13.97
CA LEU A 77 7.40 13.61 -12.72
C LEU A 77 8.42 13.37 -11.59
N PHE A 78 9.49 12.61 -11.88
CA PHE A 78 10.55 12.34 -10.92
C PHE A 78 11.23 13.62 -10.41
N VAL A 79 11.62 14.52 -11.32
CA VAL A 79 12.23 15.81 -10.94
C VAL A 79 11.27 16.64 -10.11
N LYS A 80 9.99 16.68 -10.48
CA LYS A 80 8.96 17.40 -9.72
C LYS A 80 8.75 16.88 -8.29
N LYS A 81 8.85 15.56 -8.09
CA LYS A 81 8.52 14.92 -6.81
C LYS A 81 9.74 14.68 -5.92
N VAL A 82 10.89 14.35 -6.53
CA VAL A 82 12.11 13.93 -5.83
C VAL A 82 13.23 14.95 -5.95
N GLY A 83 13.37 15.58 -7.14
CA GLY A 83 14.41 16.55 -7.44
C GLY A 83 15.40 16.04 -8.50
N ASP A 84 15.97 16.97 -9.24
CA ASP A 84 16.89 16.72 -10.35
C ASP A 84 18.22 16.09 -9.91
N ALA A 85 18.71 16.42 -8.71
CA ALA A 85 19.95 15.91 -8.14
C ALA A 85 20.03 14.38 -8.06
N TYR A 86 18.86 13.70 -7.99
CA TYR A 86 18.79 12.24 -7.87
C TYR A 86 18.52 11.53 -9.20
N LEU A 87 18.11 12.25 -10.25
CA LEU A 87 17.64 11.68 -11.51
C LEU A 87 18.69 10.78 -12.17
N GLU A 88 19.91 11.26 -12.33
CA GLU A 88 20.96 10.51 -13.00
C GLU A 88 21.36 9.22 -12.24
N ASN A 89 21.26 9.22 -10.91
CA ASN A 89 21.48 8.03 -10.11
C ASN A 89 20.37 6.99 -10.33
N PHE A 90 19.12 7.44 -10.38
CA PHE A 90 17.98 6.54 -10.63
C PHE A 90 17.99 5.99 -12.06
N LYS A 91 18.33 6.80 -13.06
CA LYS A 91 18.46 6.33 -14.46
C LYS A 91 19.45 5.19 -14.61
N LYS A 92 20.56 5.23 -13.91
CA LYS A 92 21.56 4.16 -13.91
C LYS A 92 21.06 2.85 -13.29
N ARG A 93 20.03 2.92 -12.47
CA ARG A 93 19.44 1.78 -11.78
C ARG A 93 18.30 1.11 -12.56
N VAL A 94 17.99 1.57 -13.77
CA VAL A 94 17.02 0.88 -14.63
C VAL A 94 17.52 -0.54 -14.91
N GLY A 95 16.66 -1.53 -14.66
CA GLY A 95 17.01 -2.94 -14.69
C GLY A 95 17.46 -3.55 -13.37
N GLU A 96 17.75 -2.73 -12.34
CA GLU A 96 18.11 -3.23 -11.00
C GLU A 96 16.88 -3.67 -10.20
N GLU A 97 17.11 -4.62 -9.31
CA GLU A 97 16.12 -5.06 -8.32
C GLU A 97 16.01 -4.03 -7.19
N VAL A 98 14.79 -3.61 -6.89
CA VAL A 98 14.50 -2.61 -5.86
C VAL A 98 13.55 -3.12 -4.78
N VAL A 99 12.88 -4.23 -5.04
CA VAL A 99 12.03 -4.93 -4.06
C VAL A 99 12.30 -6.42 -4.17
N GLY A 100 12.38 -7.10 -3.05
CA GLY A 100 12.48 -8.55 -2.98
C GLY A 100 11.74 -9.11 -1.78
N VAL A 101 11.36 -10.38 -1.87
CA VAL A 101 10.84 -11.15 -0.74
C VAL A 101 12.02 -11.68 0.08
N ASP A 102 11.97 -11.42 1.38
CA ASP A 102 12.95 -11.97 2.32
C ASP A 102 12.37 -13.24 2.95
N PRO A 103 13.06 -14.40 2.81
CA PRO A 103 12.61 -15.66 3.38
C PRO A 103 12.30 -15.60 4.87
N GLN A 104 12.99 -14.77 5.62
CA GLN A 104 12.77 -14.60 7.06
C GLN A 104 11.38 -14.06 7.38
N TYR A 105 10.80 -13.25 6.48
CA TYR A 105 9.47 -12.65 6.65
C TYR A 105 8.38 -13.35 5.85
N PHE A 106 8.74 -14.33 5.03
CA PHE A 106 7.77 -15.12 4.28
C PHE A 106 7.05 -16.11 5.21
N ARG A 107 5.73 -16.03 5.26
CA ARG A 107 4.90 -16.92 6.07
C ARG A 107 4.06 -17.81 5.15
N PRO A 108 4.26 -19.14 5.19
CA PRO A 108 3.48 -20.07 4.36
C PRO A 108 1.97 -20.04 4.66
N THR A 109 1.60 -19.66 5.90
CA THR A 109 0.20 -19.58 6.38
C THR A 109 -0.26 -18.13 6.53
N GLU A 110 0.19 -17.23 5.64
CA GLU A 110 -0.24 -15.83 5.66
C GLU A 110 -1.74 -15.73 5.38
N VAL A 111 -2.41 -14.82 6.10
CA VAL A 111 -3.81 -14.49 5.80
C VAL A 111 -3.84 -13.72 4.48
N GLU A 112 -4.35 -14.38 3.44
CA GLU A 112 -4.36 -13.83 2.08
C GLU A 112 -5.24 -12.59 1.94
N LEU A 113 -6.38 -12.58 2.64
CA LEU A 113 -7.36 -11.50 2.57
C LEU A 113 -7.76 -11.04 3.98
N LEU A 114 -7.57 -9.76 4.25
CA LEU A 114 -8.16 -9.05 5.38
C LEU A 114 -8.99 -7.89 4.85
N ILE A 115 -10.31 -7.97 5.04
CA ILE A 115 -11.27 -6.94 4.67
C ILE A 115 -12.25 -6.77 5.82
N GLY A 116 -12.58 -5.53 6.14
CA GLY A 116 -13.54 -5.19 7.17
C GLY A 116 -14.90 -4.78 6.60
N ASP A 117 -15.98 -5.11 7.31
CA ASP A 117 -17.31 -4.59 7.04
C ASP A 117 -17.57 -3.37 7.94
N ALA A 118 -17.54 -2.18 7.36
CA ALA A 118 -17.76 -0.91 8.04
C ALA A 118 -19.24 -0.44 8.00
N THR A 119 -20.20 -1.30 7.64
CA THR A 119 -21.60 -0.92 7.48
C THR A 119 -22.16 -0.24 8.73
N LYS A 120 -21.86 -0.74 9.93
CA LYS A 120 -22.29 -0.13 11.19
C LYS A 120 -21.70 1.27 11.38
N ALA A 121 -20.42 1.48 11.04
CA ALA A 121 -19.79 2.79 11.14
C ALA A 121 -20.41 3.78 10.15
N ARG A 122 -20.64 3.36 8.91
CA ARG A 122 -21.27 4.20 7.89
C ARG A 122 -22.68 4.61 8.28
N THR A 123 -23.49 3.67 8.78
CA THR A 123 -24.90 3.94 9.09
C THR A 123 -25.12 4.71 10.39
N ARG A 124 -24.29 4.49 11.42
CA ARG A 124 -24.45 5.11 12.74
C ARG A 124 -23.59 6.33 12.96
N LEU A 125 -22.38 6.36 12.42
CA LEU A 125 -21.44 7.47 12.60
C LEU A 125 -21.43 8.43 11.40
N GLY A 126 -22.05 8.06 10.26
CA GLY A 126 -21.90 8.80 9.01
C GLY A 126 -20.44 8.82 8.50
N TRP A 127 -19.66 7.80 8.85
CA TRP A 127 -18.27 7.71 8.45
C TRP A 127 -18.15 7.19 7.01
N GLU A 128 -17.35 7.92 6.19
CA GLU A 128 -17.04 7.59 4.79
C GLU A 128 -15.52 7.60 4.56
#